data_9935190b793b9fec21b10d6ec8a82ed0
#
_entry.id   9935190b793b9fec21b10d6ec8a82ed0
#
_cell.length_a   1.000
_cell.length_b   1.000
_cell.length_c   1.000
_cell.angle_alpha   90.00
_cell.angle_beta   90.00
_cell.angle_gamma   90.00
#
_symmetry.space_group_name_H-M   'P 1'
#
loop_
_entity.id
_entity.type
_entity.pdbx_description
1 polymer ?
#
loop_
_entity_poly.entity_id
_entity_poly.type
_entity_poly.pdbx_seq_one_letter_code
_entity_poly.pdbx_strand_id
1 'polypeptide(L)'
;MAVVCVAVLVGIVLGVFRYFKFVSKTVYEESVSHLTEVFHQSDNMLRELTDKNLTYLHMWGENLQNTLSEDEIRDYIKKAQEYAGFVEFYFLSAEGNYKVVTGNTGYLGLQENIEEEIRQGNDVIANAAVPGKSQLLVFATPKAHGIYQGFEYDAIAIAYENSDIVDVLDISAFDGNAQSFIIHPDGRVVIDHSSELWGNVYNFFGFLSRHSDMSEKEINVLLEKFKAGRTDAMLLNLDGRNYYLVYEKSDIQDWMFLGLVQADIVNASMNNLQFTTMLLVGAVVLCIAAFFISLIIQKNRKNLRRKDVEIRYRDELFQKLSMNVDDVFLMLDAQTYQTDYVSPNAEKLLGITVEQIRKDIRVLRKLHPADSEDSQKNHLKEIPVHEQQEWDCEFIHRKTGERRWVHNIAMG
;
A
#
# COMPACT_ATOMS: atom_id res chain seq x y z
N MET A 1 -4.32 24.37 22.80
CA MET A 1 -4.60 24.39 21.34
C MET A 1 -3.60 23.57 20.54
N ALA A 2 -2.28 23.78 20.66
CA ALA A 2 -1.27 22.97 19.97
C ALA A 2 -1.39 21.46 20.24
N VAL A 3 -1.62 21.06 21.49
CA VAL A 3 -1.80 19.64 21.91
C VAL A 3 -3.02 19.01 21.21
N VAL A 4 -4.12 19.75 21.09
CA VAL A 4 -5.33 19.26 20.41
C VAL A 4 -5.07 19.09 18.91
N CYS A 5 -4.34 20.02 18.27
CA CYS A 5 -3.98 19.90 16.85
C CYS A 5 -3.07 18.68 16.61
N VAL A 6 -2.06 18.46 17.46
CA VAL A 6 -1.20 17.29 17.39
C VAL A 6 -1.98 15.99 17.58
N ALA A 7 -2.88 15.95 18.56
CA ALA A 7 -3.74 14.76 18.79
C ALA A 7 -4.64 14.44 17.59
N VAL A 8 -5.23 15.46 16.95
CA VAL A 8 -6.04 15.29 15.73
C VAL A 8 -5.19 14.78 14.58
N LEU A 9 -4.00 15.36 14.34
CA LEU A 9 -3.09 14.89 13.28
C LEU A 9 -2.64 13.45 13.50
N VAL A 10 -2.26 13.08 14.73
CA VAL A 10 -1.91 11.70 15.08
C VAL A 10 -3.11 10.76 14.85
N GLY A 11 -4.32 11.17 15.23
CA GLY A 11 -5.54 10.40 14.99
C GLY A 11 -5.81 10.16 13.51
N ILE A 12 -5.61 11.17 12.66
CA ILE A 12 -5.76 11.06 11.20
C ILE A 12 -4.71 10.10 10.63
N VAL A 13 -3.43 10.24 11.01
CA VAL A 13 -2.35 9.35 10.53
C VAL A 13 -2.60 7.90 10.93
N LEU A 14 -3.02 7.64 12.17
CA LEU A 14 -3.39 6.29 12.63
C LEU A 14 -4.62 5.75 11.89
N GLY A 15 -5.61 6.59 11.62
CA GLY A 15 -6.80 6.24 10.84
C GLY A 15 -6.45 5.85 9.41
N VAL A 16 -5.59 6.62 8.74
CA VAL A 16 -5.07 6.35 7.39
C VAL A 16 -4.28 5.03 7.36
N PHE A 17 -3.38 4.82 8.32
CA PHE A 17 -2.61 3.58 8.40
C PHE A 17 -3.51 2.35 8.60
N ARG A 18 -4.52 2.48 9.45
CA ARG A 18 -5.50 1.41 9.70
C ARG A 18 -6.38 1.14 8.48
N TYR A 19 -6.76 2.19 7.75
CA TYR A 19 -7.49 2.08 6.49
C TYR A 19 -6.67 1.35 5.42
N PHE A 20 -5.39 1.69 5.22
CA PHE A 20 -4.52 0.99 4.27
C PHE A 20 -4.37 -0.50 4.61
N LYS A 21 -4.17 -0.82 5.88
CA LYS A 21 -4.10 -2.23 6.31
C LYS A 21 -5.41 -2.98 6.05
N PHE A 22 -6.55 -2.34 6.29
CA PHE A 22 -7.88 -2.91 6.01
C PHE A 22 -8.06 -3.15 4.51
N VAL A 23 -7.79 -2.16 3.67
CA VAL A 23 -7.95 -2.25 2.22
C VAL A 23 -7.02 -3.32 1.63
N SER A 24 -5.75 -3.37 2.04
CA SER A 24 -4.81 -4.42 1.61
C SER A 24 -5.32 -5.83 1.94
N LYS A 25 -5.89 -6.01 3.13
CA LYS A 25 -6.49 -7.29 3.52
C LYS A 25 -7.71 -7.63 2.66
N THR A 26 -8.60 -6.68 2.44
CA THR A 26 -9.83 -6.90 1.65
C THR A 26 -9.52 -7.32 0.21
N VAL A 27 -8.50 -6.70 -0.40
CA VAL A 27 -8.13 -7.07 -1.79
C VAL A 27 -7.45 -8.42 -1.86
N TYR A 28 -6.63 -8.75 -0.87
CA TYR A 28 -6.12 -10.12 -0.78
C TYR A 28 -7.28 -11.14 -0.72
N GLU A 29 -8.26 -10.92 0.16
CA GLU A 29 -9.44 -11.80 0.30
C GLU A 29 -10.27 -11.86 -0.98
N GLU A 30 -10.46 -10.73 -1.66
CA GLU A 30 -11.19 -10.66 -2.93
C GLU A 30 -10.44 -11.36 -4.06
N SER A 31 -9.12 -11.22 -4.14
CA SER A 31 -8.29 -11.90 -5.14
C SER A 31 -8.26 -13.41 -4.94
N VAL A 32 -8.17 -13.87 -3.69
CA VAL A 32 -8.28 -15.30 -3.36
C VAL A 32 -9.66 -15.81 -3.73
N SER A 33 -10.73 -15.09 -3.40
CA SER A 33 -12.10 -15.46 -3.76
C SER A 33 -12.30 -15.53 -5.26
N HIS A 34 -11.73 -14.60 -6.02
CA HIS A 34 -11.80 -14.61 -7.48
C HIS A 34 -11.08 -15.82 -8.09
N LEU A 35 -9.87 -16.15 -7.60
CA LEU A 35 -9.16 -17.36 -8.06
C LEU A 35 -9.94 -18.64 -7.72
N THR A 36 -10.48 -18.73 -6.52
CA THR A 36 -11.32 -19.87 -6.09
C THR A 36 -12.56 -20.02 -6.98
N GLU A 37 -13.21 -18.91 -7.34
CA GLU A 37 -14.35 -18.94 -8.27
C GLU A 37 -13.95 -19.43 -9.66
N VAL A 38 -12.81 -18.99 -10.19
CA VAL A 38 -12.27 -19.48 -11.47
C VAL A 38 -11.99 -20.99 -11.38
N PHE A 39 -11.42 -21.47 -10.28
CA PHE A 39 -11.16 -22.90 -10.10
C PHE A 39 -12.46 -23.73 -10.02
N HIS A 40 -13.47 -23.23 -9.33
CA HIS A 40 -14.78 -23.87 -9.33
C HIS A 40 -15.40 -23.98 -10.73
N GLN A 41 -15.28 -22.92 -11.53
CA GLN A 41 -15.74 -22.94 -12.91
C GLN A 41 -14.95 -23.96 -13.74
N SER A 42 -13.62 -23.96 -13.60
CA SER A 42 -12.74 -24.91 -14.29
C SER A 42 -12.99 -26.36 -13.86
N ASP A 43 -13.26 -26.62 -12.57
CA ASP A 43 -13.60 -27.94 -12.06
C ASP A 43 -14.94 -28.44 -12.66
N ASN A 44 -15.94 -27.58 -12.72
CA ASN A 44 -17.20 -27.89 -13.36
C ASN A 44 -17.02 -28.20 -14.86
N MET A 45 -16.21 -27.43 -15.58
CA MET A 45 -15.88 -27.69 -16.99
C MET A 45 -15.12 -29.00 -17.17
N LEU A 46 -14.15 -29.28 -16.29
CA LEU A 46 -13.41 -30.54 -16.32
C LEU A 46 -14.33 -31.74 -16.06
N ARG A 47 -15.29 -31.61 -15.14
CA ARG A 47 -16.31 -32.61 -14.86
C ARG A 47 -17.20 -32.84 -16.08
N GLU A 48 -17.73 -31.78 -16.70
CA GLU A 48 -18.56 -31.87 -17.88
C GLU A 48 -17.79 -32.51 -19.05
N LEU A 49 -16.52 -32.13 -19.25
CA LEU A 49 -15.65 -32.76 -20.26
C LEU A 49 -15.45 -34.25 -19.99
N THR A 50 -15.22 -34.60 -18.74
CA THR A 50 -15.06 -35.99 -18.29
C THR A 50 -16.30 -36.82 -18.56
N ASP A 51 -17.46 -36.39 -18.07
CA ASP A 51 -18.73 -37.08 -18.21
C ASP A 51 -19.10 -37.26 -19.69
N LYS A 52 -18.89 -36.23 -20.49
CA LYS A 52 -19.08 -36.26 -21.93
C LYS A 52 -18.21 -37.32 -22.62
N ASN A 53 -16.89 -37.32 -22.33
CA ASN A 53 -15.94 -38.22 -22.96
C ASN A 53 -16.16 -39.67 -22.54
N LEU A 54 -16.43 -39.92 -21.27
CA LEU A 54 -16.77 -41.27 -20.78
C LEU A 54 -18.09 -41.76 -21.38
N THR A 55 -19.09 -40.88 -21.49
CA THR A 55 -20.35 -41.21 -22.16
C THR A 55 -20.12 -41.62 -23.63
N TYR A 56 -19.29 -40.90 -24.36
CA TYR A 56 -18.92 -41.23 -25.72
C TYR A 56 -18.15 -42.56 -25.80
N LEU A 57 -17.19 -42.78 -24.93
CA LEU A 57 -16.45 -44.04 -24.88
C LEU A 57 -17.36 -45.22 -24.58
N HIS A 58 -18.33 -45.11 -23.67
CA HIS A 58 -19.30 -46.15 -23.39
C HIS A 58 -20.13 -46.47 -24.66
N MET A 59 -20.67 -45.44 -25.32
CA MET A 59 -21.46 -45.59 -26.53
C MET A 59 -20.62 -46.21 -27.68
N TRP A 60 -19.37 -45.78 -27.84
CA TRP A 60 -18.48 -46.32 -28.87
C TRP A 60 -18.06 -47.75 -28.54
N GLY A 61 -17.81 -48.05 -27.28
CA GLY A 61 -17.49 -49.41 -26.82
C GLY A 61 -18.61 -50.41 -27.13
N GLU A 62 -19.86 -50.05 -26.87
CA GLU A 62 -21.02 -50.88 -27.24
C GLU A 62 -21.13 -51.12 -28.76
N ASN A 63 -20.86 -50.07 -29.57
CA ASN A 63 -20.90 -50.18 -31.01
C ASN A 63 -19.74 -51.02 -31.58
N LEU A 64 -18.55 -50.93 -31.02
CA LEU A 64 -17.38 -51.73 -31.43
C LEU A 64 -17.54 -53.21 -31.15
N GLN A 65 -18.32 -53.59 -30.14
CA GLN A 65 -18.65 -54.99 -29.81
C GLN A 65 -19.66 -55.62 -30.78
N ASN A 66 -20.39 -54.82 -31.57
CA ASN A 66 -21.43 -55.27 -32.50
C ASN A 66 -20.88 -55.64 -33.88
N THR A 67 -19.93 -56.57 -33.96
CA THR A 67 -19.46 -57.26 -35.18
C THR A 67 -19.14 -56.39 -36.38
N LEU A 68 -18.45 -55.24 -36.16
CA LEU A 68 -17.95 -54.36 -37.21
C LEU A 68 -16.67 -54.93 -37.84
N SER A 69 -16.52 -54.81 -39.15
CA SER A 69 -15.25 -55.07 -39.84
C SER A 69 -14.20 -54.01 -39.45
N GLU A 70 -12.91 -54.32 -39.62
CA GLU A 70 -11.81 -53.40 -39.32
C GLU A 70 -11.91 -52.07 -40.06
N ASP A 71 -12.40 -52.06 -41.31
CA ASP A 71 -12.61 -50.85 -42.10
C ASP A 71 -13.77 -49.99 -41.54
N GLU A 72 -14.86 -50.65 -41.11
CA GLU A 72 -15.98 -49.98 -40.45
C GLU A 72 -15.57 -49.38 -39.11
N ILE A 73 -14.75 -50.07 -38.32
CA ILE A 73 -14.18 -49.56 -37.08
C ILE A 73 -13.33 -48.32 -37.37
N ARG A 74 -12.47 -48.36 -38.40
CA ARG A 74 -11.64 -47.23 -38.79
C ARG A 74 -12.46 -45.99 -39.19
N ASP A 75 -13.47 -46.17 -40.02
CA ASP A 75 -14.34 -45.08 -40.45
C ASP A 75 -15.18 -44.51 -39.30
N TYR A 76 -15.62 -45.37 -38.38
CA TYR A 76 -16.36 -44.98 -37.19
C TYR A 76 -15.51 -44.12 -36.26
N ILE A 77 -14.31 -44.58 -35.94
CA ILE A 77 -13.39 -43.83 -35.07
C ILE A 77 -12.95 -42.50 -35.70
N LYS A 78 -12.72 -42.46 -37.01
CA LYS A 78 -12.42 -41.23 -37.74
C LYS A 78 -13.52 -40.17 -37.59
N LYS A 79 -14.80 -40.58 -37.75
CA LYS A 79 -15.94 -39.70 -37.55
C LYS A 79 -16.09 -39.29 -36.10
N ALA A 80 -15.81 -40.17 -35.14
CA ALA A 80 -15.81 -39.88 -33.73
C ALA A 80 -14.74 -38.85 -33.39
N GLN A 81 -13.55 -38.97 -33.98
CA GLN A 81 -12.46 -38.00 -33.80
C GLN A 81 -12.81 -36.61 -34.35
N GLU A 82 -13.39 -36.55 -35.56
CA GLU A 82 -13.87 -35.29 -36.14
C GLU A 82 -14.95 -34.61 -35.30
N TYR A 83 -15.78 -35.39 -34.63
CA TYR A 83 -16.86 -34.86 -33.77
C TYR A 83 -16.40 -34.47 -32.38
N ALA A 84 -15.58 -35.30 -31.73
CA ALA A 84 -15.17 -35.09 -30.33
C ALA A 84 -13.86 -34.32 -30.17
N GLY A 85 -13.03 -34.21 -31.24
CA GLY A 85 -11.82 -33.44 -31.24
C GLY A 85 -10.62 -34.06 -30.51
N PHE A 86 -10.66 -35.33 -30.14
CA PHE A 86 -9.52 -36.01 -29.53
C PHE A 86 -8.39 -36.26 -30.52
N VAL A 87 -7.15 -36.31 -30.02
CA VAL A 87 -5.94 -36.44 -30.84
C VAL A 87 -5.74 -37.89 -31.30
N GLU A 88 -6.00 -38.85 -30.41
CA GLU A 88 -5.75 -40.28 -30.70
C GLU A 88 -6.77 -41.18 -30.01
N PHE A 89 -7.06 -42.28 -30.65
CA PHE A 89 -7.91 -43.40 -30.09
C PHE A 89 -7.02 -44.60 -29.84
N TYR A 90 -7.11 -45.19 -28.68
CA TYR A 90 -6.31 -46.32 -28.25
C TYR A 90 -7.21 -47.53 -27.94
N PHE A 91 -6.79 -48.68 -28.47
CA PHE A 91 -7.15 -50.00 -27.91
C PHE A 91 -6.11 -50.30 -26.85
N LEU A 92 -6.48 -50.40 -25.60
CA LEU A 92 -5.57 -50.42 -24.44
C LEU A 92 -5.66 -51.79 -23.73
N SER A 93 -4.50 -52.43 -23.48
CA SER A 93 -4.46 -53.60 -22.60
C SER A 93 -4.36 -53.16 -21.13
N ALA A 94 -4.72 -54.03 -20.21
CA ALA A 94 -4.62 -53.80 -18.78
C ALA A 94 -3.20 -53.45 -18.32
N GLU A 95 -2.19 -53.90 -19.06
CA GLU A 95 -0.76 -53.61 -18.76
C GLU A 95 -0.29 -52.25 -19.34
N GLY A 96 -1.16 -51.44 -19.94
CA GLY A 96 -0.82 -50.14 -20.52
C GLY A 96 -0.21 -50.20 -21.94
N ASN A 97 -0.16 -51.38 -22.58
CA ASN A 97 0.15 -51.50 -23.99
C ASN A 97 -1.01 -51.02 -24.82
N TYR A 98 -0.74 -50.37 -25.94
CA TYR A 98 -1.80 -49.87 -26.83
C TYR A 98 -1.58 -50.21 -28.27
N LYS A 99 -2.68 -50.20 -28.99
CA LYS A 99 -2.71 -50.16 -30.46
C LYS A 99 -3.64 -49.04 -30.91
N VAL A 100 -3.16 -48.24 -31.88
CA VAL A 100 -4.00 -47.21 -32.53
C VAL A 100 -4.67 -47.75 -33.79
N VAL A 101 -5.65 -47.01 -34.27
CA VAL A 101 -6.43 -47.39 -35.47
C VAL A 101 -5.57 -47.58 -36.72
N THR A 102 -4.48 -46.82 -36.84
CA THR A 102 -3.50 -46.92 -37.93
C THR A 102 -2.62 -48.18 -37.85
N GLY A 103 -2.71 -48.97 -36.77
CA GLY A 103 -1.98 -50.21 -36.56
C GLY A 103 -0.67 -50.04 -35.75
N ASN A 104 -0.25 -48.83 -35.44
CA ASN A 104 0.92 -48.60 -34.57
C ASN A 104 0.63 -49.10 -33.14
N THR A 105 1.63 -49.68 -32.51
CA THR A 105 1.60 -50.14 -31.12
C THR A 105 2.62 -49.43 -30.28
N GLY A 106 2.38 -49.32 -28.99
CA GLY A 106 3.32 -48.70 -28.05
C GLY A 106 2.89 -48.96 -26.61
N TYR A 107 3.46 -48.19 -25.70
CA TYR A 107 3.16 -48.22 -24.30
C TYR A 107 2.78 -46.79 -23.84
N LEU A 108 1.63 -46.64 -23.21
CA LEU A 108 1.21 -45.43 -22.54
C LEU A 108 1.86 -45.41 -21.16
N GLY A 109 2.82 -44.53 -20.97
CA GLY A 109 3.40 -44.25 -19.65
C GLY A 109 2.39 -43.54 -18.74
N LEU A 110 1.40 -44.29 -18.29
CA LEU A 110 0.34 -43.77 -17.43
C LEU A 110 0.91 -43.54 -16.03
N GLN A 111 0.66 -42.36 -15.46
CA GLN A 111 1.23 -41.98 -14.16
C GLN A 111 0.48 -42.55 -12.96
N GLU A 112 -0.67 -43.21 -13.17
CA GLU A 112 -1.56 -43.73 -12.14
C GLU A 112 -1.62 -45.25 -12.19
N ASN A 113 -2.20 -45.86 -11.16
CA ASN A 113 -2.36 -47.32 -11.07
C ASN A 113 -3.59 -47.78 -11.90
N ILE A 114 -3.55 -47.50 -13.20
CA ILE A 114 -4.66 -47.69 -14.14
C ILE A 114 -4.97 -49.17 -14.38
N GLU A 115 -3.93 -50.01 -14.29
CA GLU A 115 -4.12 -51.47 -14.44
C GLU A 115 -5.18 -52.03 -13.48
N GLU A 116 -5.11 -51.54 -12.23
CA GLU A 116 -6.05 -51.99 -11.19
C GLU A 116 -7.48 -51.52 -11.47
N GLU A 117 -7.64 -50.25 -11.87
CA GLU A 117 -8.94 -49.62 -12.17
C GLU A 117 -9.58 -50.30 -13.38
N ILE A 118 -8.82 -50.57 -14.46
CA ILE A 118 -9.32 -51.31 -15.65
C ILE A 118 -9.76 -52.74 -15.25
N ARG A 119 -8.98 -53.45 -14.43
CA ARG A 119 -9.34 -54.79 -13.96
C ARG A 119 -10.57 -54.80 -13.08
N GLN A 120 -10.79 -53.73 -12.31
CA GLN A 120 -12.01 -53.58 -11.50
C GLN A 120 -13.24 -53.16 -12.30
N GLY A 121 -13.06 -52.78 -13.57
CA GLY A 121 -14.16 -52.36 -14.44
C GLY A 121 -14.53 -50.88 -14.27
N ASN A 122 -13.62 -50.08 -13.72
CA ASN A 122 -13.84 -48.68 -13.51
C ASN A 122 -13.34 -47.82 -14.69
N ASP A 123 -14.05 -46.75 -14.98
CA ASP A 123 -13.58 -45.72 -15.91
C ASP A 123 -12.36 -44.99 -15.35
N VAL A 124 -11.46 -44.59 -16.23
CA VAL A 124 -10.17 -44.01 -15.85
C VAL A 124 -9.98 -42.67 -16.53
N ILE A 125 -9.44 -41.72 -15.76
CA ILE A 125 -8.89 -40.47 -16.26
C ILE A 125 -7.43 -40.42 -15.77
N ALA A 126 -6.52 -40.29 -16.71
CA ALA A 126 -5.10 -40.32 -16.37
C ALA A 126 -4.27 -39.34 -17.21
N ASN A 127 -3.13 -38.94 -16.66
CA ASN A 127 -2.09 -38.28 -17.42
C ASN A 127 -1.15 -39.33 -18.02
N ALA A 128 -0.86 -39.18 -19.31
CA ALA A 128 0.04 -40.08 -20.01
C ALA A 128 1.21 -39.34 -20.65
N ALA A 129 2.39 -39.92 -20.57
CA ALA A 129 3.58 -39.46 -21.31
C ALA A 129 3.87 -40.39 -22.46
N VAL A 130 3.76 -39.89 -23.68
CA VAL A 130 4.16 -40.63 -24.89
C VAL A 130 5.50 -40.02 -25.38
N PRO A 131 6.53 -40.85 -25.61
CA PRO A 131 7.82 -40.34 -26.08
C PRO A 131 7.68 -39.51 -27.36
N GLY A 132 8.18 -38.28 -27.34
CA GLY A 132 8.14 -37.38 -28.50
C GLY A 132 6.82 -36.64 -28.70
N LYS A 133 5.86 -36.76 -27.81
CA LYS A 133 4.61 -35.97 -27.75
C LYS A 133 4.55 -35.12 -26.49
N SER A 134 3.68 -34.12 -26.49
CA SER A 134 3.27 -33.41 -25.28
C SER A 134 2.60 -34.36 -24.28
N GLN A 135 2.45 -33.92 -23.02
CA GLN A 135 1.64 -34.69 -22.06
C GLN A 135 0.18 -34.78 -22.57
N LEU A 136 -0.40 -35.92 -22.38
CA LEU A 136 -1.75 -36.22 -22.82
C LEU A 136 -2.68 -36.47 -21.62
N LEU A 137 -3.89 -35.93 -21.68
CA LEU A 137 -4.97 -36.35 -20.78
C LEU A 137 -5.75 -37.49 -21.47
N VAL A 138 -5.84 -38.64 -20.83
CA VAL A 138 -6.42 -39.86 -21.33
C VAL A 138 -7.70 -40.18 -20.57
N PHE A 139 -8.77 -40.42 -21.29
CA PHE A 139 -10.02 -40.99 -20.77
C PHE A 139 -10.12 -42.42 -21.27
N ALA A 140 -10.37 -43.37 -20.40
CA ALA A 140 -10.46 -44.80 -20.77
C ALA A 140 -11.66 -45.48 -20.11
N THR A 141 -12.23 -46.45 -20.79
CA THR A 141 -13.30 -47.30 -20.26
C THR A 141 -13.04 -48.77 -20.53
N PRO A 142 -13.15 -49.64 -19.52
CA PRO A 142 -13.03 -51.09 -19.69
C PRO A 142 -14.33 -51.75 -20.16
N LYS A 143 -15.38 -50.98 -20.50
CA LYS A 143 -16.65 -51.52 -21.01
C LYS A 143 -16.55 -52.12 -22.42
N ALA A 144 -15.43 -51.90 -23.11
CA ALA A 144 -15.12 -52.51 -24.39
C ALA A 144 -13.86 -53.35 -24.30
N HIS A 145 -13.96 -54.61 -24.54
CA HIS A 145 -12.84 -55.57 -24.64
C HIS A 145 -12.97 -56.39 -25.90
N GLY A 146 -11.87 -56.85 -26.46
CA GLY A 146 -11.88 -57.62 -27.69
C GLY A 146 -10.53 -57.74 -28.36
N ILE A 147 -10.53 -58.02 -29.66
CA ILE A 147 -9.34 -58.15 -30.48
C ILE A 147 -9.47 -57.19 -31.67
N TYR A 148 -8.49 -56.31 -31.85
CA TYR A 148 -8.35 -55.43 -33.00
C TYR A 148 -7.03 -55.66 -33.71
N GLN A 149 -7.06 -56.10 -34.96
CA GLN A 149 -5.89 -56.47 -35.78
C GLN A 149 -4.90 -57.37 -35.03
N GLY A 150 -5.39 -58.41 -34.35
CA GLY A 150 -4.58 -59.33 -33.56
C GLY A 150 -4.07 -58.80 -32.23
N PHE A 151 -4.45 -57.61 -31.81
CA PHE A 151 -4.14 -57.03 -30.52
C PHE A 151 -5.35 -57.19 -29.58
N GLU A 152 -5.14 -57.90 -28.48
CA GLU A 152 -6.15 -58.07 -27.43
C GLU A 152 -6.16 -56.82 -26.55
N TYR A 153 -7.35 -56.25 -26.35
CA TYR A 153 -7.52 -55.06 -25.54
C TYR A 153 -8.59 -55.27 -24.45
N ASP A 154 -8.34 -54.66 -23.30
CA ASP A 154 -9.21 -54.70 -22.12
C ASP A 154 -10.01 -53.43 -21.93
N ALA A 155 -9.59 -52.33 -22.61
CA ALA A 155 -10.24 -51.04 -22.57
C ALA A 155 -10.07 -50.30 -23.90
N ILE A 156 -10.95 -49.32 -24.15
CA ILE A 156 -10.74 -48.30 -25.19
C ILE A 156 -10.46 -46.95 -24.50
N ALA A 157 -9.64 -46.12 -25.14
CA ALA A 157 -9.29 -44.83 -24.61
C ALA A 157 -9.19 -43.76 -25.70
N ILE A 158 -9.42 -42.53 -25.33
CA ILE A 158 -9.15 -41.34 -26.16
C ILE A 158 -8.22 -40.41 -25.42
N ALA A 159 -7.40 -39.67 -26.15
CA ALA A 159 -6.45 -38.70 -25.57
C ALA A 159 -6.59 -37.33 -26.19
N TYR A 160 -6.39 -36.33 -25.35
CA TYR A 160 -6.25 -34.92 -25.72
C TYR A 160 -4.86 -34.40 -25.38
N GLU A 161 -4.34 -33.48 -26.13
CA GLU A 161 -3.13 -32.72 -25.70
C GLU A 161 -3.50 -31.81 -24.52
N ASN A 162 -2.57 -31.62 -23.60
CA ASN A 162 -2.82 -30.76 -22.44
C ASN A 162 -3.12 -29.32 -22.86
N SER A 163 -2.54 -28.81 -23.96
CA SER A 163 -2.85 -27.50 -24.55
C SER A 163 -4.34 -27.35 -24.89
N ASP A 164 -4.93 -28.37 -25.52
CA ASP A 164 -6.33 -28.33 -25.94
C ASP A 164 -7.26 -28.34 -24.72
N ILE A 165 -6.89 -29.03 -23.66
CA ILE A 165 -7.62 -29.05 -22.40
C ILE A 165 -7.55 -27.72 -21.67
N VAL A 166 -6.36 -27.10 -21.65
CA VAL A 166 -6.16 -25.76 -21.05
C VAL A 166 -7.09 -24.73 -21.71
N ASP A 167 -7.19 -24.76 -23.06
CA ASP A 167 -8.05 -23.84 -23.80
C ASP A 167 -9.54 -24.08 -23.50
N VAL A 168 -9.95 -25.33 -23.31
CA VAL A 168 -11.33 -25.68 -22.95
C VAL A 168 -11.68 -25.28 -21.52
N LEU A 169 -10.74 -25.45 -20.59
CA LEU A 169 -10.97 -25.14 -19.18
C LEU A 169 -10.97 -23.63 -18.88
N ASP A 170 -10.55 -22.80 -19.85
CA ASP A 170 -10.46 -21.33 -19.73
C ASP A 170 -9.88 -20.88 -18.36
N ILE A 171 -8.78 -21.54 -17.95
CA ILE A 171 -8.11 -21.28 -16.66
C ILE A 171 -7.35 -19.94 -16.74
N SER A 172 -7.94 -18.94 -17.37
CA SER A 172 -7.37 -17.59 -17.49
C SER A 172 -7.95 -16.69 -16.39
N ALA A 173 -7.21 -16.54 -15.30
CA ALA A 173 -7.53 -15.55 -14.29
C ALA A 173 -6.65 -14.31 -14.46
N PHE A 174 -7.14 -13.15 -14.03
CA PHE A 174 -6.42 -11.86 -14.07
C PHE A 174 -5.92 -11.50 -15.49
N ASP A 175 -6.81 -11.59 -16.48
CA ASP A 175 -6.49 -11.30 -17.89
C ASP A 175 -5.31 -12.13 -18.43
N GLY A 176 -5.22 -13.40 -18.03
CA GLY A 176 -4.14 -14.33 -18.43
C GLY A 176 -2.83 -14.16 -17.66
N ASN A 177 -2.81 -13.35 -16.61
CA ASN A 177 -1.60 -13.14 -15.79
C ASN A 177 -1.47 -14.14 -14.62
N ALA A 178 -2.46 -14.99 -14.39
CA ALA A 178 -2.35 -16.10 -13.46
C ALA A 178 -1.75 -17.32 -14.17
N GLN A 179 -0.86 -18.01 -13.48
CA GLN A 179 -0.34 -19.31 -13.91
C GLN A 179 -1.12 -20.39 -13.18
N SER A 180 -1.66 -21.34 -13.89
CA SER A 180 -2.53 -22.35 -13.31
C SER A 180 -2.01 -23.76 -13.54
N PHE A 181 -2.24 -24.64 -12.58
CA PHE A 181 -1.85 -26.03 -12.65
C PHE A 181 -2.98 -26.93 -12.13
N ILE A 182 -3.10 -28.11 -12.68
CA ILE A 182 -3.80 -29.21 -12.05
C ILE A 182 -2.75 -30.25 -11.69
N ILE A 183 -2.72 -30.65 -10.43
CA ILE A 183 -1.70 -31.57 -9.92
C ILE A 183 -2.32 -32.68 -9.08
N HIS A 184 -1.58 -33.79 -8.95
CA HIS A 184 -1.83 -34.78 -7.92
C HIS A 184 -1.41 -34.26 -6.53
N PRO A 185 -1.98 -34.80 -5.45
CA PRO A 185 -1.60 -34.41 -4.09
C PRO A 185 -0.12 -34.60 -3.76
N ASP A 186 0.61 -35.46 -4.51
CA ASP A 186 2.05 -35.66 -4.39
C ASP A 186 2.89 -34.66 -5.19
N GLY A 187 2.25 -33.73 -5.89
CA GLY A 187 2.88 -32.67 -6.65
C GLY A 187 3.16 -32.98 -8.11
N ARG A 188 2.86 -34.19 -8.60
CA ARG A 188 2.97 -34.50 -10.04
C ARG A 188 1.97 -33.64 -10.82
N VAL A 189 2.44 -32.97 -11.86
CA VAL A 189 1.62 -32.07 -12.66
C VAL A 189 0.83 -32.87 -13.69
N VAL A 190 -0.48 -32.65 -13.73
CA VAL A 190 -1.43 -33.21 -14.70
C VAL A 190 -1.60 -32.26 -15.87
N ILE A 191 -1.90 -31.00 -15.58
CA ILE A 191 -2.07 -29.92 -16.56
C ILE A 191 -1.22 -28.74 -16.12
N ASP A 192 -0.44 -28.17 -17.05
CA ASP A 192 0.42 -27.03 -16.84
C ASP A 192 0.08 -25.90 -17.82
N HIS A 193 -0.38 -24.80 -17.28
CA HIS A 193 -0.65 -23.56 -18.02
C HIS A 193 0.41 -22.46 -17.70
N SER A 194 1.61 -22.86 -17.29
CA SER A 194 2.68 -21.94 -16.88
C SER A 194 3.85 -21.86 -17.86
N SER A 195 3.79 -22.57 -18.97
CA SER A 195 4.95 -22.93 -19.81
C SER A 195 5.81 -21.78 -20.31
N GLU A 196 5.28 -20.57 -20.42
CA GLU A 196 6.03 -19.44 -20.94
C GLU A 196 7.04 -18.86 -19.93
N LEU A 197 6.78 -18.98 -18.62
CA LEU A 197 7.61 -18.38 -17.57
C LEU A 197 8.69 -19.32 -17.02
N TRP A 198 8.34 -20.58 -16.80
CA TRP A 198 9.20 -21.54 -16.08
C TRP A 198 9.52 -22.81 -16.87
N GLY A 199 9.04 -22.90 -18.12
CA GLY A 199 9.11 -24.13 -18.91
C GLY A 199 8.20 -25.22 -18.34
N ASN A 200 8.39 -26.47 -18.77
CA ASN A 200 7.54 -27.58 -18.31
C ASN A 200 7.81 -27.92 -16.84
N VAL A 201 6.79 -27.78 -16.01
CA VAL A 201 6.83 -28.18 -14.59
C VAL A 201 6.26 -29.59 -14.45
N TYR A 202 7.11 -30.57 -14.15
CA TYR A 202 6.70 -31.96 -13.98
C TYR A 202 6.27 -32.30 -12.54
N ASN A 203 6.84 -31.60 -11.56
CA ASN A 203 6.50 -31.74 -10.15
C ASN A 203 6.53 -30.39 -9.44
N PHE A 204 5.42 -30.00 -8.88
CA PHE A 204 5.22 -28.68 -8.27
C PHE A 204 6.08 -28.49 -7.01
N PHE A 205 6.24 -29.48 -6.17
CA PHE A 205 7.08 -29.35 -4.97
C PHE A 205 8.57 -29.28 -5.32
N GLY A 206 8.99 -30.04 -6.36
CA GLY A 206 10.34 -29.91 -6.92
C GLY A 206 10.59 -28.56 -7.57
N PHE A 207 9.57 -27.96 -8.15
CA PHE A 207 9.61 -26.58 -8.65
C PHE A 207 9.74 -25.57 -7.49
N LEU A 208 8.92 -25.67 -6.44
CA LEU A 208 9.04 -24.81 -5.25
C LEU A 208 10.41 -24.91 -4.59
N SER A 209 10.96 -26.10 -4.49
CA SER A 209 12.31 -26.31 -3.91
C SER A 209 13.42 -25.57 -4.66
N ARG A 210 13.26 -25.32 -5.96
CA ARG A 210 14.26 -24.65 -6.79
C ARG A 210 14.06 -23.15 -6.94
N HIS A 211 12.81 -22.70 -6.92
CA HIS A 211 12.42 -21.34 -7.27
C HIS A 211 11.89 -20.53 -6.10
N SER A 212 11.58 -21.16 -4.95
CA SER A 212 11.07 -20.42 -3.79
C SER A 212 12.09 -20.32 -2.66
N ASP A 213 11.87 -19.35 -1.77
CA ASP A 213 12.64 -19.20 -0.53
C ASP A 213 12.15 -20.15 0.59
N MET A 214 11.22 -21.07 0.27
CA MET A 214 10.66 -22.00 1.24
C MET A 214 11.66 -23.03 1.69
N SER A 215 11.73 -23.26 2.99
CA SER A 215 12.50 -24.37 3.55
C SER A 215 11.84 -25.71 3.22
N GLU A 216 12.64 -26.77 3.21
CA GLU A 216 12.13 -28.15 3.01
C GLU A 216 11.02 -28.52 4.00
N LYS A 217 11.08 -28.00 5.24
CA LYS A 217 10.03 -28.21 6.24
C LYS A 217 8.71 -27.55 5.85
N GLU A 218 8.74 -26.34 5.30
CA GLU A 218 7.55 -25.63 4.84
C GLU A 218 6.94 -26.30 3.61
N ILE A 219 7.77 -26.77 2.67
CA ILE A 219 7.32 -27.55 1.51
C ILE A 219 6.64 -28.86 1.97
N ASN A 220 7.19 -29.56 2.94
CA ASN A 220 6.58 -30.78 3.49
C ASN A 220 5.25 -30.49 4.20
N VAL A 221 5.12 -29.35 4.90
CA VAL A 221 3.84 -28.94 5.50
C VAL A 221 2.80 -28.66 4.41
N LEU A 222 3.20 -28.04 3.31
CA LEU A 222 2.32 -27.78 2.18
C LEU A 222 1.89 -29.10 1.50
N LEU A 223 2.81 -30.02 1.30
CA LEU A 223 2.52 -31.36 0.78
C LEU A 223 1.47 -32.11 1.63
N GLU A 224 1.59 -32.07 2.95
CA GLU A 224 0.60 -32.69 3.83
C GLU A 224 -0.76 -31.99 3.79
N LYS A 225 -0.80 -30.67 3.57
CA LYS A 225 -2.07 -29.95 3.33
C LYS A 225 -2.73 -30.41 2.02
N PHE A 226 -1.96 -30.63 0.96
CA PHE A 226 -2.47 -31.12 -0.33
C PHE A 226 -3.01 -32.53 -0.22
N LYS A 227 -2.27 -33.44 0.41
CA LYS A 227 -2.74 -34.82 0.70
C LYS A 227 -4.02 -34.84 1.53
N ALA A 228 -4.19 -33.84 2.41
CA ALA A 228 -5.41 -33.68 3.21
C ALA A 228 -6.56 -32.99 2.44
N GLY A 229 -6.37 -32.64 1.16
CA GLY A 229 -7.37 -31.98 0.33
C GLY A 229 -7.83 -30.63 0.88
N ARG A 230 -6.92 -29.87 1.51
CA ARG A 230 -7.27 -28.54 2.05
C ARG A 230 -7.26 -27.49 0.96
N THR A 231 -8.26 -26.61 1.01
CA THR A 231 -8.29 -25.36 0.24
C THR A 231 -7.69 -24.26 1.10
N ASP A 232 -6.72 -23.51 0.58
CA ASP A 232 -6.08 -22.41 1.31
C ASP A 232 -5.36 -21.46 0.31
N ALA A 233 -4.90 -20.33 0.81
CA ALA A 233 -4.09 -19.37 0.05
C ALA A 233 -2.88 -18.91 0.87
N MET A 234 -1.75 -18.69 0.20
CA MET A 234 -0.55 -18.19 0.85
C MET A 234 0.26 -17.29 -0.07
N LEU A 235 1.04 -16.41 0.54
CA LEU A 235 2.03 -15.62 -0.17
C LEU A 235 3.36 -16.40 -0.18
N LEU A 236 4.00 -16.48 -1.34
CA LEU A 236 5.31 -17.08 -1.49
C LEU A 236 6.20 -16.23 -2.41
N ASN A 237 7.50 -16.31 -2.23
CA ASN A 237 8.48 -15.65 -3.08
C ASN A 237 9.03 -16.68 -4.07
N LEU A 238 8.93 -16.37 -5.37
CA LEU A 238 9.51 -17.17 -6.46
C LEU A 238 10.47 -16.28 -7.24
N ASP A 239 11.74 -16.69 -7.30
CA ASP A 239 12.80 -15.98 -8.03
C ASP A 239 12.87 -14.46 -7.70
N GLY A 240 12.66 -14.13 -6.41
CA GLY A 240 12.70 -12.75 -5.90
C GLY A 240 11.42 -11.92 -6.14
N ARG A 241 10.34 -12.54 -6.64
CA ARG A 241 9.02 -11.90 -6.80
C ARG A 241 7.98 -12.57 -5.91
N ASN A 242 7.08 -11.76 -5.39
CA ASN A 242 5.99 -12.26 -4.55
C ASN A 242 4.82 -12.74 -5.40
N TYR A 243 4.33 -13.94 -5.10
CA TYR A 243 3.17 -14.56 -5.73
C TYR A 243 2.17 -14.97 -4.66
N TYR A 244 0.90 -14.82 -4.97
CA TYR A 244 -0.16 -15.50 -4.24
C TYR A 244 -0.34 -16.90 -4.86
N LEU A 245 -0.18 -17.92 -4.02
CA LEU A 245 -0.56 -19.29 -4.33
C LEU A 245 -1.93 -19.53 -3.73
N VAL A 246 -2.90 -19.88 -4.56
CA VAL A 246 -4.22 -20.38 -4.14
C VAL A 246 -4.31 -21.82 -4.60
N TYR A 247 -4.83 -22.69 -3.77
CA TYR A 247 -5.03 -24.10 -4.11
C TYR A 247 -6.34 -24.63 -3.57
N GLU A 248 -6.99 -25.49 -4.35
CA GLU A 248 -8.28 -26.06 -4.06
C GLU A 248 -8.33 -27.51 -4.52
N LYS A 249 -9.02 -28.38 -3.75
CA LYS A 249 -9.24 -29.77 -4.14
C LYS A 249 -10.29 -29.84 -5.23
N SER A 250 -10.01 -30.61 -6.31
CA SER A 250 -10.98 -30.98 -7.32
C SER A 250 -11.94 -32.06 -6.80
N ASP A 251 -13.15 -32.06 -7.34
CA ASP A 251 -14.10 -33.16 -7.15
C ASP A 251 -13.79 -34.38 -8.05
N ILE A 252 -12.89 -34.20 -9.04
CA ILE A 252 -12.46 -35.25 -9.96
C ILE A 252 -11.15 -35.84 -9.48
N GLN A 253 -11.13 -37.17 -9.29
CA GLN A 253 -9.97 -37.80 -8.72
C GLN A 253 -9.60 -37.12 -7.39
N ASP A 254 -8.36 -37.20 -6.91
CA ASP A 254 -7.88 -36.44 -5.76
C ASP A 254 -7.03 -35.23 -6.20
N TRP A 255 -7.30 -34.69 -7.41
CA TRP A 255 -6.48 -33.62 -7.96
C TRP A 255 -6.66 -32.30 -7.22
N MET A 256 -5.66 -31.43 -7.38
CA MET A 256 -5.63 -30.09 -6.80
C MET A 256 -5.51 -29.07 -7.94
N PHE A 257 -6.39 -28.07 -7.95
CA PHE A 257 -6.21 -26.85 -8.73
C PHE A 257 -5.28 -25.91 -7.99
N LEU A 258 -4.32 -25.34 -8.71
CA LEU A 258 -3.39 -24.32 -8.18
C LEU A 258 -3.36 -23.12 -9.10
N GLY A 259 -3.33 -21.94 -8.51
CA GLY A 259 -3.08 -20.69 -9.20
C GLY A 259 -1.97 -19.91 -8.55
N LEU A 260 -1.06 -19.43 -9.39
CA LEU A 260 0.00 -18.51 -9.02
C LEU A 260 -0.24 -17.17 -9.72
N VAL A 261 -0.43 -16.11 -8.97
CA VAL A 261 -0.56 -14.76 -9.51
C VAL A 261 0.43 -13.83 -8.85
N GLN A 262 1.12 -13.00 -9.63
CA GLN A 262 2.04 -12.01 -9.07
C GLN A 262 1.30 -11.04 -8.17
N ALA A 263 1.81 -10.83 -6.96
CA ALA A 263 1.22 -9.91 -6.00
C ALA A 263 1.14 -8.47 -6.54
N ASP A 264 2.08 -8.07 -7.38
CA ASP A 264 2.10 -6.75 -8.02
C ASP A 264 0.95 -6.56 -9.02
N ILE A 265 0.53 -7.62 -9.73
CA ILE A 265 -0.60 -7.59 -10.66
C ILE A 265 -1.91 -7.43 -9.89
N VAL A 266 -2.09 -8.21 -8.84
CA VAL A 266 -3.21 -8.12 -7.92
C VAL A 266 -3.29 -6.72 -7.30
N ASN A 267 -2.14 -6.18 -6.89
CA ASN A 267 -2.04 -4.86 -6.27
C ASN A 267 -2.08 -3.69 -7.28
N ALA A 268 -1.84 -3.92 -8.58
CA ALA A 268 -1.78 -2.84 -9.58
C ALA A 268 -3.11 -2.10 -9.75
N SER A 269 -4.23 -2.80 -9.78
CA SER A 269 -5.58 -2.19 -9.75
C SER A 269 -5.81 -1.36 -8.49
N MET A 270 -5.19 -1.76 -7.37
CA MET A 270 -5.25 -1.05 -6.10
C MET A 270 -4.34 0.15 -6.01
N ASN A 271 -3.15 0.10 -6.61
CA ASN A 271 -2.21 1.22 -6.53
C ASN A 271 -2.84 2.53 -7.05
N ASN A 272 -3.66 2.47 -8.08
CA ASN A 272 -4.39 3.64 -8.59
C ASN A 272 -5.46 4.14 -7.60
N LEU A 273 -6.24 3.24 -6.99
CA LEU A 273 -7.24 3.59 -5.97
C LEU A 273 -6.57 4.08 -4.68
N GLN A 274 -5.50 3.42 -4.24
CA GLN A 274 -4.73 3.81 -3.06
C GLN A 274 -4.06 5.18 -3.27
N PHE A 275 -3.45 5.42 -4.42
CA PHE A 275 -2.82 6.70 -4.76
C PHE A 275 -3.86 7.84 -4.77
N THR A 276 -5.00 7.64 -5.41
CA THR A 276 -6.10 8.62 -5.44
C THR A 276 -6.64 8.91 -4.04
N THR A 277 -6.85 7.87 -3.24
CA THR A 277 -7.32 8.00 -1.86
C THR A 277 -6.29 8.69 -0.98
N MET A 278 -4.99 8.37 -1.12
CA MET A 278 -3.90 9.01 -0.41
C MET A 278 -3.80 10.50 -0.75
N LEU A 279 -3.98 10.86 -2.02
CA LEU A 279 -3.99 12.24 -2.51
C LEU A 279 -5.16 13.02 -1.90
N LEU A 280 -6.35 12.43 -1.87
CA LEU A 280 -7.55 13.03 -1.29
C LEU A 280 -7.43 13.23 0.22
N VAL A 281 -6.96 12.22 0.95
CA VAL A 281 -6.70 12.30 2.39
C VAL A 281 -5.61 13.32 2.69
N GLY A 282 -4.53 13.35 1.91
CA GLY A 282 -3.46 14.35 2.00
C GLY A 282 -4.00 15.78 1.82
N ALA A 283 -4.87 15.99 0.84
CA ALA A 283 -5.53 17.29 0.61
C ALA A 283 -6.40 17.71 1.81
N VAL A 284 -7.17 16.80 2.37
CA VAL A 284 -7.99 17.07 3.58
C VAL A 284 -7.11 17.45 4.77
N VAL A 285 -6.01 16.71 5.00
CA VAL A 285 -5.05 17.02 6.09
C VAL A 285 -4.43 18.40 5.90
N LEU A 286 -4.04 18.76 4.67
CA LEU A 286 -3.50 20.10 4.37
C LEU A 286 -4.53 21.20 4.60
N CYS A 287 -5.80 21.00 4.21
CA CYS A 287 -6.88 21.94 4.47
C CYS A 287 -7.11 22.16 5.96
N ILE A 288 -7.11 21.08 6.76
CA ILE A 288 -7.26 21.17 8.22
C ILE A 288 -6.06 21.91 8.82
N ALA A 289 -4.83 21.60 8.41
CA ALA A 289 -3.62 22.28 8.88
C ALA A 289 -3.66 23.79 8.55
N ALA A 290 -4.01 24.15 7.30
CA ALA A 290 -4.15 25.54 6.87
C ALA A 290 -5.22 26.30 7.68
N PHE A 291 -6.35 25.64 7.97
CA PHE A 291 -7.40 26.20 8.81
C PHE A 291 -6.89 26.51 10.23
N PHE A 292 -6.18 25.57 10.88
CA PHE A 292 -5.62 25.79 12.22
C PHE A 292 -4.54 26.87 12.22
N ILE A 293 -3.67 26.92 11.21
CA ILE A 293 -2.66 27.98 11.06
C ILE A 293 -3.36 29.33 10.94
N SER A 294 -4.43 29.44 10.14
CA SER A 294 -5.23 30.65 10.00
C SER A 294 -5.82 31.12 11.34
N LEU A 295 -6.39 30.19 12.13
CA LEU A 295 -6.90 30.50 13.47
C LEU A 295 -5.81 31.01 14.42
N ILE A 296 -4.62 30.41 14.38
CA ILE A 296 -3.46 30.85 15.21
C ILE A 296 -3.02 32.27 14.80
N ILE A 297 -2.90 32.53 13.50
CA ILE A 297 -2.54 33.87 12.98
C ILE A 297 -3.57 34.90 13.40
N GLN A 298 -4.88 34.61 13.27
CA GLN A 298 -5.96 35.51 13.68
C GLN A 298 -5.91 35.82 15.18
N LYS A 299 -5.69 34.79 16.02
CA LYS A 299 -5.55 34.96 17.46
C LYS A 299 -4.32 35.83 17.82
N ASN A 300 -3.19 35.57 17.18
CA ASN A 300 -1.96 36.36 17.42
C ASN A 300 -2.14 37.81 16.98
N ARG A 301 -2.77 38.08 15.82
CA ARG A 301 -3.08 39.46 15.36
C ARG A 301 -3.99 40.19 16.33
N LYS A 302 -5.01 39.52 16.90
CA LYS A 302 -5.90 40.12 17.92
C LYS A 302 -5.10 40.46 19.20
N ASN A 303 -4.25 39.57 19.64
CA ASN A 303 -3.43 39.80 20.83
C ASN A 303 -2.44 40.95 20.64
N LEU A 304 -1.80 41.04 19.47
CA LEU A 304 -0.89 42.17 19.14
C LEU A 304 -1.66 43.50 19.15
N ARG A 305 -2.81 43.56 18.46
CA ARG A 305 -3.64 44.78 18.46
C ARG A 305 -4.07 45.22 19.86
N ARG A 306 -4.39 44.28 20.74
CA ARG A 306 -4.74 44.61 22.15
C ARG A 306 -3.54 45.22 22.91
N LYS A 307 -2.34 44.68 22.73
CA LYS A 307 -1.13 45.21 23.35
C LYS A 307 -0.80 46.59 22.79
N ASP A 308 -0.93 46.81 21.48
CA ASP A 308 -0.68 48.11 20.87
C ASP A 308 -1.64 49.19 21.41
N VAL A 309 -2.93 48.84 21.58
CA VAL A 309 -3.93 49.76 22.18
C VAL A 309 -3.61 50.06 23.62
N GLU A 310 -3.20 49.08 24.42
CA GLU A 310 -2.82 49.26 25.82
C GLU A 310 -1.57 50.15 25.97
N ILE A 311 -0.57 49.93 25.12
CA ILE A 311 0.64 50.76 25.12
C ILE A 311 0.30 52.21 24.77
N ARG A 312 -0.50 52.44 23.69
CA ARG A 312 -0.92 53.81 23.32
C ARG A 312 -1.72 54.50 24.42
N TYR A 313 -2.61 53.79 25.06
CA TYR A 313 -3.41 54.30 26.17
C TYR A 313 -2.52 54.73 27.34
N ARG A 314 -1.51 53.94 27.71
CA ARG A 314 -0.54 54.29 28.76
C ARG A 314 0.29 55.51 28.36
N ASP A 315 0.74 55.58 27.12
CA ASP A 315 1.51 56.73 26.63
C ASP A 315 0.69 58.00 26.64
N GLU A 316 -0.56 58.00 26.19
CA GLU A 316 -1.45 59.15 26.24
C GLU A 316 -1.75 59.59 27.69
N LEU A 317 -1.96 58.59 28.58
CA LEU A 317 -2.19 58.90 30.01
C LEU A 317 -0.98 59.51 30.64
N PHE A 318 0.20 59.00 30.35
CA PHE A 318 1.47 59.55 30.84
C PHE A 318 1.72 60.96 30.30
N GLN A 319 1.47 61.22 29.02
CA GLN A 319 1.57 62.54 28.45
C GLN A 319 0.59 63.57 29.10
N LYS A 320 -0.69 63.16 29.29
CA LYS A 320 -1.69 64.02 29.93
C LYS A 320 -1.34 64.33 31.40
N LEU A 321 -0.82 63.36 32.13
CA LEU A 321 -0.36 63.54 33.50
C LEU A 321 0.81 64.51 33.52
N SER A 322 1.81 64.32 32.67
CA SER A 322 3.01 65.13 32.59
C SER A 322 2.72 66.61 32.21
N MET A 323 1.66 66.90 31.45
CA MET A 323 1.27 68.26 31.11
C MET A 323 0.62 69.02 32.25
N ASN A 324 0.00 68.31 33.20
CA ASN A 324 -0.77 68.95 34.30
C ASN A 324 0.00 69.02 35.62
N VAL A 325 1.26 68.54 35.63
CA VAL A 325 2.13 68.60 36.81
C VAL A 325 3.12 69.71 36.60
N ASP A 326 3.51 70.41 37.66
CA ASP A 326 4.54 71.50 37.65
C ASP A 326 5.99 70.91 37.71
N ASP A 327 6.14 69.61 37.39
CA ASP A 327 7.42 68.90 37.31
C ASP A 327 7.81 68.60 35.86
N VAL A 328 9.11 68.70 35.56
CA VAL A 328 9.65 68.28 34.27
C VAL A 328 10.36 66.95 34.44
N PHE A 329 9.82 65.92 33.70
CA PHE A 329 10.43 64.61 33.68
C PHE A 329 11.40 64.46 32.51
N LEU A 330 12.60 63.97 32.84
CA LEU A 330 13.63 63.65 31.89
C LEU A 330 14.07 62.20 32.08
N MET A 331 14.22 61.44 30.96
CA MET A 331 14.84 60.14 30.97
C MET A 331 16.06 60.14 30.06
N LEU A 332 17.16 59.66 30.59
CA LEU A 332 18.46 59.68 29.92
C LEU A 332 18.95 58.23 29.84
N ASP A 333 19.57 57.87 28.73
CA ASP A 333 20.39 56.67 28.65
C ASP A 333 21.65 56.86 29.51
N ALA A 334 21.85 55.93 30.43
CA ALA A 334 22.95 56.04 31.45
C ALA A 334 24.36 55.95 30.84
N GLN A 335 24.50 55.36 29.66
CA GLN A 335 25.81 55.18 29.02
C GLN A 335 26.13 56.31 28.03
N THR A 336 25.13 56.71 27.24
CA THR A 336 25.30 57.67 26.14
C THR A 336 24.95 59.11 26.53
N TYR A 337 24.21 59.26 27.64
CA TYR A 337 23.55 60.50 28.04
C TYR A 337 22.60 61.08 26.99
N GLN A 338 22.14 60.26 26.07
CA GLN A 338 21.10 60.67 25.14
C GLN A 338 19.78 60.82 25.89
N THR A 339 19.01 61.78 25.48
CA THR A 339 17.68 62.00 26.09
C THR A 339 16.64 61.12 25.42
N ASP A 340 16.15 60.07 26.11
CA ASP A 340 15.12 59.17 25.63
C ASP A 340 13.73 59.82 25.76
N TYR A 341 13.49 60.53 26.84
CA TYR A 341 12.22 61.20 27.08
C TYR A 341 12.39 62.55 27.71
N VAL A 342 11.54 63.51 27.28
CA VAL A 342 11.36 64.82 27.88
C VAL A 342 9.87 65.08 28.00
N SER A 343 9.39 65.46 29.17
CA SER A 343 7.99 65.78 29.37
C SER A 343 7.56 67.02 28.55
N PRO A 344 6.35 67.00 27.94
CA PRO A 344 5.90 68.07 27.09
C PRO A 344 5.80 69.46 27.76
N ASN A 345 5.63 69.49 29.08
CA ASN A 345 5.52 70.70 29.87
C ASN A 345 6.88 71.44 30.09
N ALA A 346 7.99 70.81 29.63
CA ALA A 346 9.33 71.45 29.74
C ALA A 346 9.43 72.85 29.12
N GLU A 347 8.73 73.06 27.99
CA GLU A 347 8.71 74.39 27.36
C GLU A 347 8.01 75.43 28.22
N LYS A 348 6.90 75.01 28.86
CA LYS A 348 6.14 75.91 29.76
C LYS A 348 6.87 76.22 30.99
N LEU A 349 7.59 75.30 31.58
CA LEU A 349 8.26 75.44 32.90
C LEU A 349 9.68 75.96 32.79
N LEU A 350 10.44 75.57 31.76
CA LEU A 350 11.86 75.94 31.59
C LEU A 350 12.08 76.95 30.47
N GLY A 351 11.11 77.18 29.60
CA GLY A 351 11.22 78.05 28.44
C GLY A 351 12.11 77.51 27.31
N ILE A 352 12.38 76.21 27.30
CA ILE A 352 13.17 75.51 26.29
C ILE A 352 12.32 74.43 25.67
N THR A 353 12.35 74.32 24.33
CA THR A 353 11.54 73.25 23.63
C THR A 353 12.07 71.86 23.87
N VAL A 354 11.16 70.91 23.80
CA VAL A 354 11.51 69.46 23.96
C VAL A 354 12.57 69.06 22.95
N GLU A 355 12.56 69.54 21.71
CA GLU A 355 13.48 69.20 20.64
C GLU A 355 14.91 69.73 21.01
N GLN A 356 15.00 70.93 21.62
CA GLN A 356 16.25 71.49 22.02
C GLN A 356 16.93 70.68 23.16
N ILE A 357 16.11 70.19 24.12
CA ILE A 357 16.61 69.34 25.22
C ILE A 357 17.03 68.00 24.68
N ARG A 358 16.24 67.40 23.79
CA ARG A 358 16.57 66.11 23.14
C ARG A 358 17.83 66.15 22.32
N LYS A 359 18.08 67.27 21.63
CA LYS A 359 19.28 67.45 20.82
C LYS A 359 20.51 67.56 21.63
N ASP A 360 20.50 68.32 22.76
CA ASP A 360 21.61 68.50 23.64
C ASP A 360 21.14 68.88 25.06
N ILE A 361 21.19 67.90 25.98
CA ILE A 361 20.76 68.09 27.36
C ILE A 361 21.55 69.18 28.06
N ARG A 362 22.77 69.51 27.61
CA ARG A 362 23.59 70.55 28.18
C ARG A 362 22.98 71.95 28.05
N VAL A 363 21.95 72.10 27.26
CA VAL A 363 21.13 73.30 27.17
C VAL A 363 20.57 73.70 28.55
N LEU A 364 20.25 72.71 29.41
CA LEU A 364 19.72 72.93 30.75
C LEU A 364 20.76 73.68 31.66
N ARG A 365 22.04 73.41 31.43
CA ARG A 365 23.10 74.14 32.19
C ARG A 365 23.11 75.68 31.94
N LYS A 366 22.64 76.08 30.77
CA LYS A 366 22.57 77.48 30.39
C LYS A 366 21.45 78.28 31.09
N LEU A 367 20.61 77.54 31.85
CA LEU A 367 19.55 78.15 32.64
C LEU A 367 19.98 78.57 34.01
N HIS A 368 21.15 78.10 34.49
CA HIS A 368 21.67 78.51 35.76
C HIS A 368 22.29 79.95 35.69
N PRO A 369 22.08 80.77 36.70
CA PRO A 369 22.76 82.09 36.78
C PRO A 369 24.29 81.95 36.73
N ALA A 370 24.98 82.85 36.04
CA ALA A 370 26.41 82.78 35.86
C ALA A 370 27.19 82.82 37.20
N ASP A 371 26.58 83.35 38.23
CA ASP A 371 27.13 83.50 39.57
C ASP A 371 26.84 82.37 40.53
N SER A 372 26.10 81.28 40.09
CA SER A 372 25.74 80.18 40.95
C SER A 372 26.85 79.11 40.98
N GLU A 373 27.15 78.58 42.16
CA GLU A 373 28.05 77.38 42.29
C GLU A 373 27.60 76.18 41.57
N ASP A 374 26.29 76.03 41.33
CA ASP A 374 25.64 74.91 40.63
C ASP A 374 25.93 74.91 39.12
N SER A 375 26.27 76.08 38.52
CA SER A 375 26.60 76.11 37.08
C SER A 375 27.81 75.24 36.72
N GLN A 376 28.68 74.96 37.71
CA GLN A 376 29.93 74.21 37.55
C GLN A 376 29.83 72.72 38.01
N LYS A 377 28.80 72.33 38.78
CA LYS A 377 28.69 70.99 39.31
C LYS A 377 27.99 70.08 38.29
N ASN A 378 28.49 68.85 38.11
CA ASN A 378 27.90 67.84 37.28
C ASN A 378 27.20 66.83 38.17
N HIS A 379 25.95 67.16 38.59
CA HIS A 379 25.12 66.35 39.47
C HIS A 379 24.61 65.01 38.80
N LEU A 380 24.87 64.85 37.51
CA LEU A 380 24.42 63.65 36.78
C LEU A 380 25.53 62.60 36.61
N LYS A 381 26.73 62.84 37.21
CA LYS A 381 27.79 61.85 37.18
C LYS A 381 27.60 60.80 38.30
N GLU A 382 27.44 59.56 37.90
CA GLU A 382 27.54 58.38 38.79
C GLU A 382 26.54 58.30 39.93
N ILE A 383 25.21 58.39 39.57
CA ILE A 383 24.15 57.96 40.48
C ILE A 383 24.08 56.45 40.41
N PRO A 384 24.34 55.73 41.51
CA PRO A 384 24.21 54.25 41.50
C PRO A 384 22.76 53.81 41.19
N VAL A 385 22.63 52.64 40.56
CA VAL A 385 21.33 52.06 40.27
C VAL A 385 20.56 51.86 41.58
N HIS A 386 19.34 52.37 41.63
CA HIS A 386 18.41 52.38 42.79
C HIS A 386 18.76 53.40 43.86
N GLU A 387 19.67 54.32 43.63
CA GLU A 387 19.89 55.45 44.52
C GLU A 387 19.24 56.75 43.96
N GLN A 388 18.88 57.66 44.89
CA GLN A 388 18.23 58.92 44.57
C GLN A 388 19.15 60.06 45.09
N GLN A 389 19.30 61.00 44.25
CA GLN A 389 20.04 62.23 44.58
C GLN A 389 19.12 63.46 44.45
N GLU A 390 19.10 64.29 45.46
CA GLU A 390 18.27 65.51 45.50
C GLU A 390 19.10 66.75 45.69
N TRP A 391 18.76 67.78 44.95
CA TRP A 391 19.39 69.09 45.13
C TRP A 391 18.49 70.21 44.68
N ASP A 392 18.63 71.36 45.31
CA ASP A 392 17.94 72.59 44.95
C ASP A 392 18.88 73.52 44.16
N CYS A 393 18.37 74.15 43.12
CA CYS A 393 19.10 75.08 42.32
C CYS A 393 18.25 76.26 41.84
N GLU A 394 18.86 77.42 41.65
CA GLU A 394 18.24 78.56 41.00
C GLU A 394 18.39 78.43 39.48
N PHE A 395 17.31 78.69 38.74
CA PHE A 395 17.37 78.76 37.29
C PHE A 395 16.68 80.00 36.77
N ILE A 396 17.04 80.40 35.55
CA ILE A 396 16.46 81.55 34.85
C ILE A 396 15.55 80.98 33.69
N HIS A 397 14.27 81.24 33.77
CA HIS A 397 13.35 80.82 32.71
C HIS A 397 13.70 81.49 31.37
N ARG A 398 14.05 80.72 30.36
CA ARG A 398 14.71 81.14 29.14
C ARG A 398 13.96 82.21 28.34
N LYS A 399 12.64 82.20 28.36
CA LYS A 399 11.77 83.08 27.59
C LYS A 399 11.38 84.35 28.38
N THR A 400 11.21 84.25 29.69
CA THR A 400 10.75 85.37 30.53
C THR A 400 11.82 86.08 31.30
N GLY A 401 12.99 85.43 31.49
CA GLY A 401 14.07 85.93 32.31
C GLY A 401 13.81 85.90 33.82
N GLU A 402 12.73 85.26 34.27
CA GLU A 402 12.33 85.15 35.66
C GLU A 402 13.23 84.17 36.39
N ARG A 403 13.69 84.49 37.59
CA ARG A 403 14.44 83.56 38.44
C ARG A 403 13.49 82.71 39.26
N ARG A 404 13.69 81.39 39.25
CA ARG A 404 12.89 80.39 39.95
C ARG A 404 13.80 79.39 40.67
N TRP A 405 13.34 78.85 41.79
CA TRP A 405 13.94 77.72 42.45
C TRP A 405 13.32 76.38 41.96
N VAL A 406 14.19 75.49 41.74
CA VAL A 406 13.80 74.17 41.29
C VAL A 406 14.42 73.09 42.17
N HIS A 407 13.59 72.22 42.67
CA HIS A 407 14.03 71.03 43.35
C HIS A 407 14.24 69.90 42.28
N ASN A 408 15.46 69.39 42.24
CA ASN A 408 15.83 68.33 41.29
C ASN A 408 15.95 67.02 42.03
N ILE A 409 15.39 65.96 41.42
CA ILE A 409 15.46 64.59 41.87
C ILE A 409 16.00 63.77 40.70
N ALA A 410 17.11 63.15 40.88
CA ALA A 410 17.66 62.19 39.92
C ALA A 410 17.75 60.82 40.53
N MET A 411 17.31 59.83 39.74
CA MET A 411 17.31 58.40 40.11
C MET A 411 18.21 57.69 39.12
N GLY A 412 19.06 56.78 39.61
CA GLY A 412 19.95 55.97 38.80
C GLY A 412 19.35 54.65 38.43
#